data_084114de9c6bd63ad945c1b84cf6de5d
#
_entry.id   084114de9c6bd63ad945c1b84cf6de5d
#
_cell.length_a   1.000
_cell.length_b   1.000
_cell.length_c   1.000
_cell.angle_alpha   90.00
_cell.angle_beta   90.00
_cell.angle_gamma   90.00
#
_symmetry.space_group_name_H-M   'P 1'
#
loop_
_entity.id
_entity.type
_entity.pdbx_description
1 polymer ?
#
loop_
_entity_poly.entity_id
_entity_poly.type
_entity_poly.pdbx_seq_one_letter_code
_entity_poly.pdbx_strand_id
1 'polypeptide(L)'
;FQIAPCFRDEDPRSDRLYGEFYQLDFEMSFATDEDVYKVGEKVFYDVFTKFSDLEVSKPPFRRIKFKDAILKYGSDKPDLRNPLIIEDITDIMEKTDFAPFKNTVVRCIKVKNLEKSNSWFKSIEEYVKGIHGNLGYIKVSEGLELKSSLAKFMNDDVKKELIERLNLKENDAVFIVADPKRCARIMGSLRTKLGNELNLIDKNKYEFCIINDFPFYEENEETGAIEFSHNPFSMPKGGLDALNNKNPFEIEAYQYDFVCNGYEMA
;
A
#
# COMPACT_ATOMS: atom_id res chain seq x y z
N PHE A 1 28.49 -9.72 11.92
CA PHE A 1 27.59 -10.26 10.90
C PHE A 1 27.81 -11.76 10.74
N GLN A 2 26.81 -12.44 10.26
CA GLN A 2 26.86 -13.84 9.87
C GLN A 2 26.03 -14.06 8.59
N ILE A 3 26.33 -15.15 7.89
CA ILE A 3 25.48 -15.69 6.83
C ILE A 3 25.15 -17.11 7.26
N ALA A 4 23.91 -17.34 7.68
CA ALA A 4 23.48 -18.58 8.30
C ALA A 4 22.29 -19.20 7.57
N PRO A 5 22.20 -20.55 7.48
CA PRO A 5 21.00 -21.23 7.05
C PRO A 5 19.90 -21.04 8.11
N CYS A 6 18.71 -20.66 7.66
CA CYS A 6 17.53 -20.47 8.50
C CYS A 6 16.41 -21.39 8.04
N PHE A 7 15.64 -21.88 9.01
CA PHE A 7 14.45 -22.70 8.80
C PHE A 7 13.27 -22.04 9.47
N ARG A 8 12.15 -21.89 8.75
CA ARG A 8 10.90 -21.42 9.31
C ARG A 8 9.78 -22.38 8.95
N ASP A 9 9.06 -22.84 9.96
CA ASP A 9 7.83 -23.62 9.80
C ASP A 9 6.65 -22.65 9.66
N GLU A 10 6.65 -21.92 8.55
CA GLU A 10 5.60 -21.00 8.18
C GLU A 10 4.88 -21.56 6.96
N ASP A 11 3.56 -21.31 6.87
CA ASP A 11 2.79 -21.67 5.70
C ASP A 11 3.42 -20.97 4.47
N PRO A 12 4.04 -21.73 3.54
CA PRO A 12 4.70 -21.13 2.39
C PRO A 12 3.63 -20.46 1.53
N ARG A 13 3.43 -19.18 1.73
CA ARG A 13 2.55 -18.36 0.89
C ARG A 13 3.19 -18.23 -0.49
N SER A 14 3.01 -19.31 -1.26
CA SER A 14 3.33 -19.48 -2.66
C SER A 14 4.82 -19.29 -3.06
N ASP A 15 5.26 -18.16 -3.45
CA ASP A 15 6.51 -17.90 -4.18
C ASP A 15 7.51 -17.02 -3.41
N ARG A 16 7.22 -16.70 -2.14
CA ARG A 16 7.93 -15.65 -1.42
C ARG A 16 8.83 -16.11 -0.29
N LEU A 17 8.55 -17.26 0.34
CA LEU A 17 9.31 -17.78 1.45
C LEU A 17 9.48 -19.29 1.28
N TYR A 18 10.72 -19.71 1.05
CA TYR A 18 11.10 -21.11 1.18
C TYR A 18 11.29 -21.43 2.66
N GLY A 19 10.90 -22.61 3.11
CA GLY A 19 11.12 -23.04 4.50
C GLY A 19 12.60 -23.06 4.91
N GLU A 20 13.50 -23.15 3.94
CA GLU A 20 14.97 -23.06 4.12
C GLU A 20 15.54 -21.92 3.28
N PHE A 21 16.30 -21.02 3.91
CA PHE A 21 16.96 -19.89 3.24
C PHE A 21 18.22 -19.48 4.00
N TYR A 22 19.09 -18.68 3.37
CA TYR A 22 20.22 -18.04 4.02
C TYR A 22 19.89 -16.59 4.36
N GLN A 23 20.22 -16.20 5.58
CA GLN A 23 20.04 -14.84 6.06
C GLN A 23 21.41 -14.17 6.23
N LEU A 24 21.59 -13.02 5.60
CA LEU A 24 22.66 -12.09 5.97
C LEU A 24 22.18 -11.30 7.17
N ASP A 25 22.72 -11.62 8.32
CA ASP A 25 22.37 -11.00 9.60
C ASP A 25 23.54 -10.13 10.09
N PHE A 26 23.24 -8.90 10.52
CA PHE A 26 24.24 -8.02 11.11
C PHE A 26 23.64 -7.14 12.21
N GLU A 27 24.46 -6.87 13.22
CA GLU A 27 24.11 -6.02 14.35
C GLU A 27 25.16 -4.92 14.52
N MET A 28 24.70 -3.74 14.94
CA MET A 28 25.55 -2.56 15.13
C MET A 28 25.37 -2.01 16.52
N SER A 29 26.49 -1.86 17.27
CA SER A 29 26.51 -1.18 18.57
C SER A 29 26.46 0.33 18.39
N PHE A 30 25.79 1.03 19.33
CA PHE A 30 25.74 2.50 19.39
C PHE A 30 25.25 3.17 18.10
N ALA A 31 24.38 2.47 17.35
CA ALA A 31 23.83 2.91 16.09
C ALA A 31 22.38 3.42 16.25
N THR A 32 22.01 4.33 15.38
CA THR A 32 20.62 4.73 15.15
C THR A 32 20.03 3.88 14.01
N ASP A 33 18.72 3.93 13.84
CA ASP A 33 18.02 3.33 12.69
C ASP A 33 18.61 3.83 11.35
N GLU A 34 18.89 5.13 11.23
CA GLU A 34 19.51 5.69 10.02
C GLU A 34 20.93 5.16 9.74
N ASP A 35 21.69 4.79 10.75
CA ASP A 35 23.01 4.16 10.56
C ASP A 35 22.85 2.74 10.01
N VAL A 36 21.87 1.99 10.49
CA VAL A 36 21.52 0.66 9.99
C VAL A 36 20.99 0.75 8.55
N TYR A 37 20.11 1.72 8.28
CA TYR A 37 19.59 1.93 6.91
C TYR A 37 20.71 2.19 5.90
N LYS A 38 21.69 3.02 6.20
CA LYS A 38 22.83 3.29 5.32
C LYS A 38 23.63 2.03 4.97
N VAL A 39 23.80 1.13 5.94
CA VAL A 39 24.49 -0.15 5.68
C VAL A 39 23.63 -1.03 4.78
N GLY A 40 22.35 -1.22 5.09
CA GLY A 40 21.43 -2.00 4.27
C GLY A 40 21.31 -1.45 2.85
N GLU A 41 21.12 -0.13 2.70
CA GLU A 41 21.07 0.54 1.40
C GLU A 41 22.31 0.27 0.55
N LYS A 42 23.49 0.36 1.16
CA LYS A 42 24.74 0.10 0.47
C LYS A 42 24.85 -1.36 0.04
N VAL A 43 24.51 -2.30 0.91
CA VAL A 43 24.55 -3.74 0.61
C VAL A 43 23.61 -4.07 -0.55
N PHE A 44 22.34 -3.65 -0.47
CA PHE A 44 21.36 -3.91 -1.54
C PHE A 44 21.79 -3.25 -2.86
N TYR A 45 22.20 -1.99 -2.83
CA TYR A 45 22.61 -1.30 -4.03
C TYR A 45 23.80 -1.97 -4.70
N ASP A 46 24.86 -2.29 -3.94
CA ASP A 46 26.07 -2.92 -4.47
C ASP A 46 25.79 -4.32 -5.03
N VAL A 47 25.00 -5.14 -4.32
CA VAL A 47 24.67 -6.50 -4.75
C VAL A 47 23.81 -6.47 -6.02
N PHE A 48 22.72 -5.71 -6.03
CA PHE A 48 21.83 -5.68 -7.18
C PHE A 48 22.48 -5.05 -8.42
N THR A 49 23.30 -4.01 -8.24
CA THR A 49 24.04 -3.41 -9.35
C THR A 49 25.10 -4.36 -9.91
N LYS A 50 25.70 -5.18 -9.05
CA LYS A 50 26.78 -6.10 -9.47
C LYS A 50 26.25 -7.35 -10.21
N PHE A 51 25.06 -7.83 -9.81
CA PHE A 51 24.54 -9.13 -10.27
C PHE A 51 23.31 -9.03 -11.17
N SER A 52 22.90 -7.82 -11.54
CA SER A 52 21.78 -7.58 -12.45
C SER A 52 22.12 -6.52 -13.49
N ASP A 53 21.53 -6.66 -14.68
CA ASP A 53 21.60 -5.67 -15.77
C ASP A 53 20.46 -4.65 -15.70
N LEU A 54 19.52 -4.79 -14.74
CA LEU A 54 18.41 -3.86 -14.56
C LEU A 54 18.87 -2.60 -13.81
N GLU A 55 18.18 -1.50 -14.05
CA GLU A 55 18.38 -0.27 -13.28
C GLU A 55 18.05 -0.49 -11.80
N VAL A 56 18.89 0.00 -10.90
CA VAL A 56 18.69 -0.08 -9.45
C VAL A 56 18.52 1.32 -8.89
N SER A 57 17.47 1.55 -8.10
CA SER A 57 17.26 2.83 -7.45
C SER A 57 18.45 3.18 -6.54
N LYS A 58 18.91 4.44 -6.64
CA LYS A 58 20.10 4.89 -5.91
C LYS A 58 19.77 5.24 -4.46
N PRO A 59 20.67 4.93 -3.51
CA PRO A 59 20.54 5.47 -2.15
C PRO A 59 20.61 7.01 -2.12
N PRO A 60 19.95 7.66 -1.12
CA PRO A 60 19.13 7.04 -0.09
C PRO A 60 17.80 6.54 -0.64
N PHE A 61 17.39 5.33 -0.23
CA PHE A 61 16.10 4.77 -0.63
C PHE A 61 14.95 5.59 -0.03
N ARG A 62 13.81 5.59 -0.71
CA ARG A 62 12.64 6.33 -0.26
C ARG A 62 12.14 5.78 1.08
N ARG A 63 12.01 6.66 2.09
CA ARG A 63 11.37 6.37 3.38
C ARG A 63 9.86 6.56 3.25
N ILE A 64 9.09 5.59 3.68
CA ILE A 64 7.63 5.65 3.67
C ILE A 64 7.15 5.13 5.04
N LYS A 65 6.38 5.93 5.75
CA LYS A 65 5.75 5.47 6.99
C LYS A 65 4.74 4.37 6.71
N PHE A 66 4.64 3.39 7.58
CA PHE A 66 3.68 2.28 7.46
C PHE A 66 2.26 2.77 7.14
N LYS A 67 1.74 3.74 7.89
CA LYS A 67 0.41 4.32 7.66
C LYS A 67 0.24 4.92 6.26
N ASP A 68 1.29 5.57 5.75
CA ASP A 68 1.28 6.15 4.40
C ASP A 68 1.35 5.07 3.32
N ALA A 69 2.08 3.97 3.59
CA ALA A 69 2.15 2.82 2.70
C ALA A 69 0.77 2.15 2.58
N ILE A 70 0.10 1.91 3.70
CA ILE A 70 -1.26 1.35 3.72
C ILE A 70 -2.27 2.32 3.05
N LEU A 71 -2.16 3.62 3.29
CA LEU A 71 -3.06 4.60 2.69
C LEU A 71 -2.88 4.69 1.17
N LYS A 72 -1.63 4.84 0.69
CA LYS A 72 -1.31 5.16 -0.71
C LYS A 72 -1.19 3.96 -1.62
N TYR A 73 -0.83 2.80 -1.07
CA TYR A 73 -0.54 1.60 -1.85
C TYR A 73 -1.37 0.38 -1.42
N GLY A 74 -2.03 0.44 -0.27
CA GLY A 74 -2.84 -0.65 0.28
C GLY A 74 -2.02 -1.85 0.74
N SER A 75 -0.72 -1.66 1.01
CA SER A 75 0.23 -2.67 1.43
C SER A 75 1.41 -2.03 2.13
N ASP A 76 1.96 -2.72 3.12
CA ASP A 76 3.25 -2.44 3.76
C ASP A 76 4.45 -2.84 2.90
N LYS A 77 4.21 -3.54 1.78
CA LYS A 77 5.23 -3.96 0.80
C LYS A 77 4.86 -3.47 -0.60
N PRO A 78 4.90 -2.13 -0.84
CA PRO A 78 4.45 -1.56 -2.09
C PRO A 78 5.43 -1.83 -3.24
N ASP A 79 4.89 -2.20 -4.41
CA ASP A 79 5.64 -2.11 -5.67
C ASP A 79 5.59 -0.67 -6.18
N LEU A 80 6.67 0.08 -5.99
CA LEU A 80 6.75 1.49 -6.40
C LEU A 80 6.93 1.69 -7.90
N ARG A 81 7.18 0.63 -8.67
CA ARG A 81 7.19 0.67 -10.15
C ARG A 81 5.78 0.86 -10.72
N ASN A 82 4.75 0.51 -9.94
CA ASN A 82 3.36 0.79 -10.28
C ASN A 82 3.03 2.25 -9.95
N PRO A 83 2.72 3.10 -10.94
CA PRO A 83 2.49 4.53 -10.72
C PRO A 83 1.12 4.87 -10.10
N LEU A 84 0.22 3.89 -10.00
CA LEU A 84 -1.11 4.11 -9.44
C LEU A 84 -1.03 4.39 -7.94
N ILE A 85 -1.80 5.37 -7.48
CA ILE A 85 -1.89 5.76 -6.07
C ILE A 85 -3.35 5.64 -5.63
N ILE A 86 -3.53 5.16 -4.40
CA ILE A 86 -4.82 5.14 -3.73
C ILE A 86 -5.01 6.50 -3.06
N GLU A 87 -6.17 7.11 -3.26
CA GLU A 87 -6.55 8.38 -2.65
C GLU A 87 -7.78 8.18 -1.75
N ASP A 88 -7.75 8.82 -0.59
CA ASP A 88 -8.90 8.85 0.32
C ASP A 88 -9.88 9.95 -0.13
N ILE A 89 -11.12 9.56 -0.38
CA ILE A 89 -12.21 10.45 -0.81
C ILE A 89 -13.43 10.32 0.10
N THR A 90 -13.22 9.83 1.32
CA THR A 90 -14.29 9.59 2.31
C THR A 90 -15.10 10.86 2.56
N ASP A 91 -14.43 11.98 2.78
CA ASP A 91 -15.03 13.29 3.06
C ASP A 91 -15.92 13.81 1.92
N ILE A 92 -15.57 13.49 0.68
CA ILE A 92 -16.36 13.84 -0.51
C ILE A 92 -17.56 12.90 -0.66
N MET A 93 -17.31 11.58 -0.55
CA MET A 93 -18.34 10.57 -0.78
C MET A 93 -19.39 10.54 0.32
N GLU A 94 -19.06 10.94 1.54
CA GLU A 94 -20.02 11.07 2.63
C GLU A 94 -21.10 12.13 2.36
N LYS A 95 -20.84 13.11 1.49
CA LYS A 95 -21.79 14.14 1.08
C LYS A 95 -22.84 13.63 0.06
N THR A 96 -22.61 12.44 -0.55
CA THR A 96 -23.52 11.85 -1.53
C THR A 96 -24.77 11.27 -0.88
N ASP A 97 -25.85 11.07 -1.65
CA ASP A 97 -27.06 10.38 -1.19
C ASP A 97 -26.97 8.85 -1.30
N PHE A 98 -25.77 8.30 -1.53
CA PHE A 98 -25.55 6.86 -1.65
C PHE A 98 -25.26 6.23 -0.30
N ALA A 99 -26.23 5.49 0.24
CA ALA A 99 -26.16 4.90 1.57
C ALA A 99 -24.88 4.06 1.85
N PRO A 100 -24.33 3.27 0.90
CA PRO A 100 -23.09 2.53 1.12
C PRO A 100 -21.84 3.39 1.36
N PHE A 101 -21.89 4.70 1.12
CA PHE A 101 -20.78 5.62 1.39
C PHE A 101 -20.88 6.32 2.76
N LYS A 102 -21.95 6.07 3.50
CA LYS A 102 -22.17 6.69 4.81
C LYS A 102 -21.43 5.93 5.92
N ASN A 103 -20.78 6.67 6.81
CA ASN A 103 -20.07 6.14 7.97
C ASN A 103 -19.07 5.01 7.63
N THR A 104 -18.35 5.14 6.52
CA THR A 104 -17.40 4.14 6.04
C THR A 104 -16.17 4.80 5.39
N VAL A 105 -15.10 4.05 5.23
CA VAL A 105 -13.92 4.51 4.50
C VAL A 105 -14.16 4.32 3.00
N VAL A 106 -13.98 5.39 2.22
CA VAL A 106 -14.11 5.35 0.76
C VAL A 106 -12.79 5.79 0.13
N ARG A 107 -12.21 4.91 -0.67
CA ARG A 107 -10.95 5.18 -1.38
C ARG A 107 -11.10 4.95 -2.87
N CYS A 108 -10.23 5.58 -3.63
CA CYS A 108 -10.25 5.43 -5.07
C CYS A 108 -8.84 5.28 -5.68
N ILE A 109 -8.82 4.79 -6.92
CA ILE A 109 -7.67 4.83 -7.82
C ILE A 109 -8.11 5.51 -9.09
N LYS A 110 -7.38 6.56 -9.47
CA LYS A 110 -7.52 7.19 -10.78
C LYS A 110 -6.59 6.55 -11.79
N VAL A 111 -7.13 6.16 -12.94
CA VAL A 111 -6.37 5.71 -14.11
C VAL A 111 -6.56 6.73 -15.21
N LYS A 112 -5.45 7.26 -15.71
CA LYS A 112 -5.46 8.29 -16.75
C LYS A 112 -5.67 7.67 -18.11
N ASN A 113 -6.43 8.37 -18.96
CA ASN A 113 -6.63 8.04 -20.38
C ASN A 113 -6.97 6.56 -20.62
N LEU A 114 -8.01 6.06 -19.94
CA LEU A 114 -8.39 4.65 -19.93
C LEU A 114 -9.45 4.33 -20.98
N GLU A 115 -9.01 3.84 -22.12
CA GLU A 115 -9.87 3.34 -23.18
C GLU A 115 -10.02 1.82 -23.10
N LYS A 116 -11.07 1.35 -22.44
CA LYS A 116 -11.40 -0.06 -22.29
C LYS A 116 -12.88 -0.32 -22.52
N SER A 117 -13.20 -1.54 -22.99
CA SER A 117 -14.57 -1.96 -23.19
C SER A 117 -15.37 -2.11 -21.89
N ASN A 118 -16.69 -2.05 -21.97
CA ASN A 118 -17.54 -2.29 -20.79
C ASN A 118 -17.33 -3.72 -20.21
N SER A 119 -17.03 -4.71 -21.06
CA SER A 119 -16.71 -6.06 -20.60
C SER A 119 -15.45 -6.12 -19.76
N TRP A 120 -14.44 -5.30 -20.08
CA TRP A 120 -13.23 -5.19 -19.25
C TRP A 120 -13.55 -4.59 -17.87
N PHE A 121 -14.31 -3.49 -17.80
CA PHE A 121 -14.73 -2.92 -16.51
C PHE A 121 -15.48 -3.95 -15.66
N LYS A 122 -16.37 -4.73 -16.30
CA LYS A 122 -17.09 -5.81 -15.61
C LYS A 122 -16.15 -6.89 -15.08
N SER A 123 -15.11 -7.26 -15.82
CA SER A 123 -14.10 -8.23 -15.33
C SER A 123 -13.35 -7.72 -14.09
N ILE A 124 -13.08 -6.41 -14.02
CA ILE A 124 -12.49 -5.79 -12.82
C ILE A 124 -13.48 -5.80 -11.64
N GLU A 125 -14.77 -5.54 -11.88
CA GLU A 125 -15.81 -5.67 -10.82
C GLU A 125 -15.89 -7.12 -10.30
N GLU A 126 -15.87 -8.11 -11.19
CA GLU A 126 -15.89 -9.53 -10.83
C GLU A 126 -14.64 -9.93 -10.03
N TYR A 127 -13.46 -9.43 -10.40
CA TYR A 127 -12.23 -9.62 -9.61
C TYR A 127 -12.37 -9.08 -8.18
N VAL A 128 -12.83 -7.82 -8.04
CA VAL A 128 -13.01 -7.21 -6.72
C VAL A 128 -14.07 -7.95 -5.90
N LYS A 129 -15.13 -8.42 -6.53
CA LYS A 129 -16.15 -9.27 -5.88
C LYS A 129 -15.55 -10.59 -5.41
N GLY A 130 -14.65 -11.19 -6.18
CA GLY A 130 -13.94 -12.43 -5.81
C GLY A 130 -13.07 -12.30 -4.56
N ILE A 131 -12.61 -11.09 -4.24
CA ILE A 131 -11.88 -10.77 -3.00
C ILE A 131 -12.78 -10.12 -1.94
N HIS A 132 -14.09 -10.37 -2.02
CA HIS A 132 -15.12 -9.90 -1.09
C HIS A 132 -15.25 -8.37 -0.99
N GLY A 133 -14.91 -7.64 -2.05
CA GLY A 133 -15.12 -6.20 -2.17
C GLY A 133 -16.31 -5.85 -3.07
N ASN A 134 -16.70 -4.59 -3.03
CA ASN A 134 -17.66 -4.00 -3.95
C ASN A 134 -16.99 -2.83 -4.67
N LEU A 135 -16.96 -2.89 -6.00
CA LEU A 135 -16.35 -1.88 -6.84
C LEU A 135 -17.41 -1.01 -7.51
N GLY A 136 -17.27 0.30 -7.35
CA GLY A 136 -17.88 1.28 -8.24
C GLY A 136 -16.83 1.88 -9.17
N TYR A 137 -17.25 2.39 -10.32
CA TYR A 137 -16.34 3.14 -11.18
C TYR A 137 -17.05 4.32 -11.85
N ILE A 138 -16.27 5.34 -12.18
CA ILE A 138 -16.70 6.53 -12.90
C ILE A 138 -15.80 6.67 -14.13
N LYS A 139 -16.40 6.92 -15.30
CA LYS A 139 -15.67 7.31 -16.51
C LYS A 139 -15.86 8.80 -16.72
N VAL A 140 -14.81 9.49 -17.08
CA VAL A 140 -14.86 10.92 -17.40
C VAL A 140 -14.94 11.07 -18.91
N SER A 141 -16.05 11.62 -19.41
CA SER A 141 -16.26 11.89 -20.82
C SER A 141 -15.96 13.35 -21.18
N GLU A 142 -16.21 13.70 -22.44
CA GLU A 142 -16.06 15.05 -22.97
C GLU A 142 -16.77 16.08 -22.07
N GLY A 143 -16.15 17.25 -21.88
CA GLY A 143 -16.66 18.30 -20.99
C GLY A 143 -16.60 17.95 -19.51
N LEU A 144 -15.79 16.96 -19.10
CA LEU A 144 -15.67 16.44 -17.73
C LEU A 144 -16.98 15.86 -17.17
N GLU A 145 -17.86 15.36 -18.03
CA GLU A 145 -19.08 14.68 -17.58
C GLU A 145 -18.73 13.34 -16.91
N LEU A 146 -19.26 13.11 -15.70
CA LEU A 146 -19.04 11.87 -14.93
C LEU A 146 -20.08 10.80 -15.32
N LYS A 147 -19.67 9.78 -16.06
CA LYS A 147 -20.52 8.66 -16.47
C LYS A 147 -20.38 7.47 -15.52
N SER A 148 -21.41 7.24 -14.71
CA SER A 148 -21.47 6.15 -13.74
C SER A 148 -22.88 5.94 -13.22
N SER A 149 -23.20 4.74 -12.74
CA SER A 149 -24.39 4.48 -11.93
C SER A 149 -24.35 5.22 -10.58
N LEU A 150 -23.17 5.60 -10.12
CA LEU A 150 -22.96 6.38 -8.89
C LEU A 150 -23.23 7.88 -9.09
N ALA A 151 -23.08 8.40 -10.31
CA ALA A 151 -23.21 9.83 -10.60
C ALA A 151 -24.60 10.41 -10.28
N LYS A 152 -25.65 9.57 -10.30
CA LYS A 152 -27.02 9.97 -9.94
C LYS A 152 -27.21 10.31 -8.45
N PHE A 153 -26.29 9.87 -7.60
CA PHE A 153 -26.29 10.14 -6.14
C PHE A 153 -25.40 11.33 -5.78
N MET A 154 -24.72 11.94 -6.76
CA MET A 154 -23.84 13.08 -6.59
C MET A 154 -24.50 14.34 -7.11
N ASN A 155 -24.63 15.33 -6.25
CA ASN A 155 -24.99 16.67 -6.70
C ASN A 155 -23.80 17.33 -7.42
N ASP A 156 -24.01 18.52 -8.01
CA ASP A 156 -22.99 19.17 -8.83
C ASP A 156 -21.78 19.64 -8.00
N ASP A 157 -21.98 20.00 -6.73
CA ASP A 157 -20.89 20.40 -5.82
C ASP A 157 -19.95 19.20 -5.54
N VAL A 158 -20.52 18.03 -5.25
CA VAL A 158 -19.75 16.78 -5.04
C VAL A 158 -18.99 16.38 -6.30
N LYS A 159 -19.63 16.47 -7.48
CA LYS A 159 -18.94 16.18 -8.75
C LYS A 159 -17.78 17.13 -9.00
N LYS A 160 -17.98 18.42 -8.76
CA LYS A 160 -16.95 19.44 -8.92
C LYS A 160 -15.79 19.21 -7.97
N GLU A 161 -16.07 18.96 -6.68
CA GLU A 161 -15.06 18.69 -5.67
C GLU A 161 -14.23 17.43 -6.02
N LEU A 162 -14.88 16.37 -6.50
CA LEU A 162 -14.20 15.15 -6.94
C LEU A 162 -13.29 15.39 -8.15
N ILE A 163 -13.77 16.15 -9.15
CA ILE A 163 -12.99 16.52 -10.33
C ILE A 163 -11.75 17.32 -9.92
N GLU A 164 -11.91 18.30 -9.06
CA GLU A 164 -10.82 19.16 -8.58
C GLU A 164 -9.82 18.37 -7.72
N ARG A 165 -10.30 17.60 -6.71
CA ARG A 165 -9.45 16.81 -5.80
C ARG A 165 -8.57 15.84 -6.56
N LEU A 166 -9.16 15.10 -7.49
CA LEU A 166 -8.45 14.08 -8.27
C LEU A 166 -7.79 14.67 -9.54
N ASN A 167 -7.97 15.94 -9.83
CA ASN A 167 -7.50 16.58 -11.07
C ASN A 167 -7.87 15.70 -12.28
N LEU A 168 -9.18 15.42 -12.43
CA LEU A 168 -9.71 14.57 -13.48
C LEU A 168 -9.65 15.25 -14.84
N LYS A 169 -9.38 14.45 -15.85
CA LYS A 169 -9.36 14.85 -17.26
C LYS A 169 -10.28 13.94 -18.07
N GLU A 170 -10.61 14.38 -19.28
CA GLU A 170 -11.33 13.55 -20.23
C GLU A 170 -10.62 12.21 -20.46
N ASN A 171 -11.38 11.15 -20.58
CA ASN A 171 -10.94 9.76 -20.69
C ASN A 171 -10.29 9.17 -19.43
N ASP A 172 -10.23 9.89 -18.29
CA ASP A 172 -9.84 9.28 -17.04
C ASP A 172 -10.96 8.33 -16.53
N ALA A 173 -10.54 7.34 -15.74
CA ALA A 173 -11.47 6.51 -14.99
C ALA A 173 -11.08 6.48 -13.52
N VAL A 174 -12.09 6.47 -12.64
CA VAL A 174 -11.91 6.40 -11.19
C VAL A 174 -12.57 5.13 -10.69
N PHE A 175 -11.81 4.28 -10.03
CA PHE A 175 -12.27 3.04 -9.39
C PHE A 175 -12.44 3.31 -7.90
N ILE A 176 -13.59 2.99 -7.34
CA ILE A 176 -13.99 3.37 -5.98
C ILE A 176 -14.39 2.14 -5.19
N VAL A 177 -13.87 2.01 -3.99
CA VAL A 177 -14.25 0.97 -3.02
C VAL A 177 -14.64 1.64 -1.71
N ALA A 178 -15.71 1.16 -1.10
CA ALA A 178 -16.15 1.53 0.23
C ALA A 178 -16.17 0.31 1.13
N ASP A 179 -15.42 0.33 2.22
CA ASP A 179 -15.41 -0.75 3.23
C ASP A 179 -14.81 -0.18 4.54
N PRO A 180 -15.44 -0.40 5.70
CA PRO A 180 -14.99 0.22 6.96
C PRO A 180 -13.66 -0.32 7.48
N LYS A 181 -13.30 -1.58 7.16
CA LYS A 181 -12.09 -2.24 7.70
C LYS A 181 -11.12 -2.68 6.61
N ARG A 182 -11.62 -3.18 5.48
CA ARG A 182 -10.84 -3.84 4.44
C ARG A 182 -10.54 -2.98 3.22
N CYS A 183 -10.95 -1.69 3.22
CA CYS A 183 -10.82 -0.81 2.07
C CYS A 183 -9.37 -0.74 1.55
N ALA A 184 -8.38 -0.60 2.44
CA ALA A 184 -6.97 -0.58 2.07
C ALA A 184 -6.53 -1.85 1.35
N ARG A 185 -6.83 -3.02 1.92
CA ARG A 185 -6.46 -4.33 1.36
C ARG A 185 -7.09 -4.56 -0.02
N ILE A 186 -8.38 -4.26 -0.17
CA ILE A 186 -9.10 -4.41 -1.44
C ILE A 186 -8.50 -3.48 -2.49
N MET A 187 -8.25 -2.22 -2.13
CA MET A 187 -7.64 -1.23 -3.04
C MET A 187 -6.20 -1.59 -3.41
N GLY A 188 -5.41 -2.15 -2.50
CA GLY A 188 -4.06 -2.64 -2.77
C GLY A 188 -4.06 -3.78 -3.79
N SER A 189 -4.96 -4.75 -3.64
CA SER A 189 -5.15 -5.85 -4.61
C SER A 189 -5.61 -5.31 -5.97
N LEU A 190 -6.56 -4.37 -5.99
CA LEU A 190 -7.02 -3.71 -7.20
C LEU A 190 -5.90 -2.92 -7.89
N ARG A 191 -5.09 -2.18 -7.11
CA ARG A 191 -3.93 -1.44 -7.60
C ARG A 191 -2.95 -2.36 -8.34
N THR A 192 -2.63 -3.50 -7.76
CA THR A 192 -1.76 -4.52 -8.35
C THR A 192 -2.37 -5.09 -9.63
N LYS A 193 -3.65 -5.43 -9.61
CA LYS A 193 -4.39 -5.93 -10.77
C LYS A 193 -4.37 -4.94 -11.92
N LEU A 194 -4.73 -3.68 -11.67
CA LEU A 194 -4.74 -2.61 -12.68
C LEU A 194 -3.33 -2.35 -13.23
N GLY A 195 -2.31 -2.27 -12.36
CA GLY A 195 -0.93 -2.05 -12.78
C GLY A 195 -0.43 -3.12 -13.74
N ASN A 196 -0.76 -4.39 -13.48
CA ASN A 196 -0.39 -5.51 -14.34
C ASN A 196 -1.19 -5.53 -15.64
N GLU A 197 -2.52 -5.43 -15.60
CA GLU A 197 -3.36 -5.52 -16.80
C GLU A 197 -3.18 -4.36 -17.78
N LEU A 198 -2.83 -3.20 -17.25
CA LEU A 198 -2.59 -2.00 -18.05
C LEU A 198 -1.12 -1.83 -18.44
N ASN A 199 -0.26 -2.80 -18.06
CA ASN A 199 1.19 -2.76 -18.29
C ASN A 199 1.85 -1.46 -17.81
N LEU A 200 1.46 -0.97 -16.63
CA LEU A 200 1.97 0.26 -16.07
C LEU A 200 3.26 0.06 -15.26
N ILE A 201 3.59 -1.19 -14.92
CA ILE A 201 4.73 -1.53 -14.08
C ILE A 201 6.01 -1.54 -14.94
N ASP A 202 6.98 -0.72 -14.58
CA ASP A 202 8.30 -0.74 -15.20
C ASP A 202 9.08 -1.99 -14.77
N LYS A 203 9.20 -2.95 -15.68
CA LYS A 203 9.87 -4.22 -15.42
C LYS A 203 11.39 -4.17 -15.57
N ASN A 204 11.95 -3.03 -15.98
CA ASN A 204 13.38 -2.89 -16.27
C ASN A 204 14.18 -2.35 -15.07
N LYS A 205 13.57 -2.28 -13.87
CA LYS A 205 14.24 -1.76 -12.69
C LYS A 205 13.90 -2.48 -11.39
N TYR A 206 14.82 -2.35 -10.44
CA TYR A 206 14.62 -2.60 -9.03
C TYR A 206 14.38 -1.28 -8.31
N GLU A 207 13.18 -1.10 -7.76
CA GLU A 207 12.79 0.10 -7.03
C GLU A 207 12.68 -0.23 -5.55
N PHE A 208 13.66 0.28 -4.78
CA PHE A 208 13.73 0.07 -3.34
C PHE A 208 13.02 1.17 -2.57
N CYS A 209 12.45 0.79 -1.42
CA CYS A 209 12.03 1.70 -0.37
C CYS A 209 12.24 1.07 1.00
N ILE A 210 12.17 1.91 2.03
CA ILE A 210 12.17 1.48 3.43
C ILE A 210 10.83 1.87 4.01
N ILE A 211 10.09 0.88 4.51
CA ILE A 211 8.87 1.12 5.27
C ILE A 211 9.28 1.19 6.74
N ASN A 212 8.91 2.25 7.43
CA ASN A 212 9.24 2.49 8.81
C ASN A 212 8.02 2.94 9.63
N ASP A 213 8.21 3.23 10.91
CA ASP A 213 7.14 3.70 11.79
C ASP A 213 5.95 2.74 11.83
N PHE A 214 6.24 1.43 11.97
CA PHE A 214 5.22 0.42 12.14
C PHE A 214 4.43 0.66 13.44
N PRO A 215 3.14 0.29 13.50
CA PRO A 215 2.40 0.32 14.76
C PRO A 215 3.01 -0.68 15.73
N PHE A 216 3.14 -0.31 17.00
CA PHE A 216 3.64 -1.20 18.05
C PHE A 216 2.57 -2.18 18.50
N TYR A 217 1.31 -1.70 18.56
CA TYR A 217 0.13 -2.49 18.91
C TYR A 217 -0.93 -2.43 17.81
N GLU A 218 -1.73 -3.47 17.72
CA GLU A 218 -2.94 -3.53 16.91
C GLU A 218 -4.11 -4.14 17.68
N GLU A 219 -5.31 -3.94 17.19
CA GLU A 219 -6.51 -4.57 17.71
C GLU A 219 -6.72 -5.90 17.00
N ASN A 220 -6.80 -6.99 17.76
CA ASN A 220 -7.18 -8.29 17.25
C ASN A 220 -8.60 -8.23 16.69
N GLU A 221 -8.77 -8.55 15.41
CA GLU A 221 -10.06 -8.41 14.71
C GLU A 221 -11.18 -9.31 15.29
N GLU A 222 -10.82 -10.44 15.92
CA GLU A 222 -11.77 -11.40 16.47
C GLU A 222 -12.15 -11.10 17.91
N THR A 223 -11.15 -10.75 18.73
CA THR A 223 -11.32 -10.60 20.17
C THR A 223 -11.45 -9.15 20.64
N GLY A 224 -11.02 -8.18 19.82
CA GLY A 224 -10.92 -6.78 20.22
C GLY A 224 -9.78 -6.50 21.23
N ALA A 225 -8.95 -7.50 21.50
CA ALA A 225 -7.82 -7.34 22.42
C ALA A 225 -6.67 -6.56 21.76
N ILE A 226 -5.94 -5.80 22.60
CA ILE A 226 -4.70 -5.14 22.16
C ILE A 226 -3.60 -6.18 22.15
N GLU A 227 -2.93 -6.34 21.02
CA GLU A 227 -1.79 -7.25 20.88
C GLU A 227 -0.63 -6.57 20.13
N PHE A 228 0.55 -7.17 20.14
CA PHE A 228 1.68 -6.67 19.37
C PHE A 228 1.39 -6.84 17.87
N SER A 229 1.56 -5.77 17.11
CA SER A 229 1.26 -5.78 15.67
C SER A 229 2.16 -6.74 14.88
N HIS A 230 3.45 -6.79 15.21
CA HIS A 230 4.42 -7.62 14.50
C HIS A 230 5.30 -8.41 15.43
N ASN A 231 6.21 -7.72 16.14
CA ASN A 231 7.29 -8.34 16.89
C ASN A 231 7.38 -7.74 18.30
N PRO A 232 7.19 -8.53 19.36
CA PRO A 232 7.25 -8.03 20.73
C PRO A 232 8.67 -7.58 21.16
N PHE A 233 9.70 -7.89 20.37
CA PHE A 233 11.08 -7.46 20.64
C PHE A 233 11.39 -6.08 20.07
N SER A 234 10.52 -5.51 19.24
CA SER A 234 10.69 -4.16 18.72
C SER A 234 10.67 -3.13 19.83
N MET A 235 11.53 -2.12 19.72
CA MET A 235 11.56 -1.00 20.66
C MET A 235 10.46 0.00 20.33
N PRO A 236 9.61 0.39 21.29
CA PRO A 236 8.62 1.44 21.05
C PRO A 236 9.31 2.81 20.96
N LYS A 237 8.89 3.63 20.02
CA LYS A 237 9.34 5.03 19.90
C LYS A 237 8.84 5.85 21.09
N GLY A 238 9.77 6.51 21.77
CA GLY A 238 9.50 7.21 23.03
C GLY A 238 9.62 6.34 24.28
N GLY A 239 9.98 5.05 24.11
CA GLY A 239 10.33 4.15 25.24
C GLY A 239 9.23 4.03 26.30
N LEU A 240 9.63 3.97 27.56
CA LEU A 240 8.70 3.80 28.70
C LEU A 240 7.70 4.95 28.85
N ASP A 241 8.07 6.18 28.46
CA ASP A 241 7.15 7.31 28.51
C ASP A 241 5.97 7.12 27.54
N ALA A 242 6.25 6.68 26.33
CA ALA A 242 5.19 6.37 25.36
C ALA A 242 4.29 5.23 25.84
N LEU A 243 4.87 4.15 26.39
CA LEU A 243 4.11 3.01 26.91
C LEU A 243 3.19 3.40 28.08
N ASN A 244 3.60 4.35 28.92
CA ASN A 244 2.82 4.74 30.09
C ASN A 244 1.77 5.83 29.81
N ASN A 245 2.00 6.69 28.80
CA ASN A 245 1.26 7.94 28.65
C ASN A 245 0.53 8.11 27.31
N LYS A 246 0.84 7.30 26.29
CA LYS A 246 0.17 7.37 24.99
C LYS A 246 -0.95 6.34 24.84
N ASN A 247 -1.89 6.63 23.93
CA ASN A 247 -2.80 5.62 23.46
C ASN A 247 -2.00 4.49 22.78
N PRO A 248 -2.20 3.21 23.14
CA PRO A 248 -1.47 2.09 22.55
C PRO A 248 -1.42 2.11 21.01
N PHE A 249 -2.52 2.45 20.34
CA PHE A 249 -2.60 2.52 18.89
C PHE A 249 -1.85 3.69 18.23
N GLU A 250 -1.33 4.63 19.04
CA GLU A 250 -0.50 5.76 18.58
C GLU A 250 1.00 5.52 18.78
N ILE A 251 1.36 4.38 19.38
CA ILE A 251 2.76 4.03 19.62
C ILE A 251 3.33 3.39 18.37
N GLU A 252 4.37 4.01 17.82
CA GLU A 252 5.13 3.49 16.69
C GLU A 252 6.34 2.68 17.20
N ALA A 253 6.76 1.67 16.46
CA ALA A 253 7.97 0.88 16.71
C ALA A 253 9.15 1.37 15.88
N TYR A 254 10.38 1.07 16.35
CA TYR A 254 11.60 1.19 15.54
C TYR A 254 11.77 0.05 14.51
N GLN A 255 10.68 -0.62 14.20
CA GLN A 255 10.66 -1.64 13.15
C GLN A 255 10.69 -0.99 11.77
N TYR A 256 11.34 -1.66 10.84
CA TYR A 256 11.41 -1.27 9.44
C TYR A 256 11.53 -2.49 8.54
N ASP A 257 11.11 -2.34 7.28
CA ASP A 257 11.28 -3.33 6.23
C ASP A 257 11.96 -2.67 5.02
N PHE A 258 12.99 -3.32 4.49
CA PHE A 258 13.48 -3.02 3.16
C PHE A 258 12.60 -3.73 2.14
N VAL A 259 12.03 -2.96 1.23
CA VAL A 259 11.11 -3.49 0.21
C VAL A 259 11.66 -3.21 -1.18
N CYS A 260 11.64 -4.22 -2.03
CA CYS A 260 12.00 -4.11 -3.44
C CYS A 260 10.89 -4.68 -4.31
N ASN A 261 10.32 -3.88 -5.21
CA ASN A 261 9.35 -4.34 -6.20
C ASN A 261 8.14 -5.09 -5.61
N GLY A 262 7.72 -4.75 -4.40
CA GLY A 262 6.61 -5.40 -3.71
C GLY A 262 6.99 -6.61 -2.86
N TYR A 263 8.29 -6.89 -2.70
CA TYR A 263 8.81 -7.97 -1.86
C TYR A 263 9.61 -7.41 -0.68
N GLU A 264 9.40 -7.99 0.49
CA GLU A 264 10.25 -7.76 1.65
C GLU A 264 11.61 -8.41 1.43
N MET A 265 12.66 -7.63 1.64
CA MET A 265 14.04 -8.07 1.45
C MET A 265 14.76 -8.24 2.78
N ALA A 266 14.39 -7.46 3.79
CA ALA A 266 14.90 -7.52 5.17
C ALA A 266 13.97 -6.72 6.09
#